data_d15e635b2170aeacc456de2618fa189f
#
_entry.id   d15e635b2170aeacc456de2618fa189f
#
_cell.length_a   1.000
_cell.length_b   1.000
_cell.length_c   1.000
_cell.angle_alpha   90.00
_cell.angle_beta   90.00
_cell.angle_gamma   90.00
#
_symmetry.space_group_name_H-M   'P 1'
#
loop_
_entity.id
_entity.type
_entity.pdbx_description
1 polymer ?
#
loop_
_entity_poly.entity_id
_entity_poly.type
_entity_poly.pdbx_seq_one_letter_code
_entity_poly.pdbx_strand_id
1 'polypeptide(L)'
;MVRVPLSPEERQRGERFGALLRQARGDRSMVDVAAAAGVSAETLRKIETGRAPTPAFFTVAALAHALDVSLDHLVTVCAEGADDGGQALSA
;
A
#
# COMPACT_ATOMS: atom_id res chain seq x y z
N MET A 1 -9.75 -23.88 -10.01
CA MET A 1 -8.64 -23.32 -9.36
C MET A 1 -8.98 -22.82 -7.99
N VAL A 2 -8.17 -23.10 -7.05
CA VAL A 2 -8.44 -22.72 -5.70
C VAL A 2 -7.65 -21.50 -5.33
N ARG A 3 -8.28 -20.52 -4.69
CA ARG A 3 -7.56 -19.38 -4.26
C ARG A 3 -7.25 -19.50 -2.81
N VAL A 4 -6.07 -19.22 -2.43
CA VAL A 4 -5.66 -19.25 -1.05
C VAL A 4 -6.07 -17.95 -0.41
N PRO A 5 -6.82 -17.96 0.66
CA PRO A 5 -7.23 -16.70 1.30
C PRO A 5 -6.03 -16.00 1.89
N LEU A 6 -6.14 -14.69 2.01
CA LEU A 6 -5.07 -13.93 2.61
C LEU A 6 -5.00 -14.23 4.10
N SER A 7 -3.81 -14.27 4.63
CA SER A 7 -3.63 -14.44 6.05
C SER A 7 -3.97 -13.14 6.77
N PRO A 8 -4.23 -13.19 8.07
CA PRO A 8 -4.48 -11.96 8.83
C PRO A 8 -3.30 -11.00 8.73
N GLU A 9 -2.09 -11.51 8.68
CA GLU A 9 -0.92 -10.65 8.57
C GLU A 9 -0.90 -9.94 7.22
N GLU A 10 -1.29 -10.62 6.17
CA GLU A 10 -1.33 -10.00 4.86
C GLU A 10 -2.40 -8.92 4.79
N ARG A 11 -3.54 -9.14 5.43
CA ARG A 11 -4.56 -8.14 5.46
C ARG A 11 -4.11 -6.93 6.24
N GLN A 12 -3.48 -7.13 7.37
CA GLN A 12 -3.01 -6.04 8.20
C GLN A 12 -1.94 -5.24 7.48
N ARG A 13 -1.06 -5.92 6.77
CA ARG A 13 -0.03 -5.24 6.00
C ARG A 13 -0.68 -4.35 4.93
N GLY A 14 -1.72 -4.86 4.27
CA GLY A 14 -2.42 -4.09 3.27
C GLY A 14 -3.12 -2.88 3.85
N GLU A 15 -3.65 -3.01 5.06
CA GLU A 15 -4.29 -1.89 5.73
C GLU A 15 -3.27 -0.82 6.07
N ARG A 16 -2.09 -1.23 6.54
CA ARG A 16 -1.05 -0.27 6.85
C ARG A 16 -0.55 0.41 5.59
N PHE A 17 -0.44 -0.35 4.51
CA PHE A 17 -0.02 0.21 3.24
C PHE A 17 -1.04 1.27 2.77
N GLY A 18 -2.31 0.95 2.86
CA GLY A 18 -3.35 1.89 2.47
C GLY A 18 -3.33 3.16 3.30
N ALA A 19 -3.13 3.00 4.61
CA ALA A 19 -3.06 4.15 5.50
C ALA A 19 -1.84 5.02 5.18
N LEU A 20 -0.74 4.40 4.83
CA LEU A 20 0.46 5.13 4.48
C LEU A 20 0.25 5.91 3.19
N LEU A 21 -0.40 5.31 2.20
CA LEU A 21 -0.68 6.02 0.97
C LEU A 21 -1.62 7.19 1.20
N ARG A 22 -2.62 7.00 2.05
CA ARG A 22 -3.54 8.06 2.36
C ARG A 22 -2.82 9.23 3.02
N GLN A 23 -1.91 8.93 3.92
CA GLN A 23 -1.15 9.95 4.60
C GLN A 23 -0.23 10.67 3.61
N ALA A 24 0.40 9.94 2.71
CA ALA A 24 1.28 10.53 1.73
C ALA A 24 0.51 11.39 0.73
N ARG A 25 -0.74 11.03 0.46
CA ARG A 25 -1.56 11.82 -0.45
C ARG A 25 -1.89 13.19 0.15
N GLY A 26 -2.06 13.23 1.44
CA GLY A 26 -2.32 14.50 2.13
C GLY A 26 -3.55 15.19 1.60
N ASP A 27 -3.40 16.45 1.21
CA ASP A 27 -4.52 17.24 0.75
C ASP A 27 -4.85 17.06 -0.71
N ARG A 28 -4.07 16.31 -1.44
CA ARG A 28 -4.35 16.13 -2.85
C ARG A 28 -5.57 15.25 -3.04
N SER A 29 -6.33 15.47 -4.09
CA SER A 29 -7.53 14.68 -4.29
C SER A 29 -7.17 13.28 -4.78
N MET A 30 -8.06 12.34 -4.48
CA MET A 30 -7.87 10.98 -4.93
C MET A 30 -7.85 10.92 -6.46
N VAL A 31 -8.68 11.71 -7.10
CA VAL A 31 -8.73 11.73 -8.55
C VAL A 31 -7.40 12.22 -9.14
N ASP A 32 -6.82 13.24 -8.55
CA ASP A 32 -5.56 13.79 -9.06
C ASP A 32 -4.42 12.79 -8.90
N VAL A 33 -4.34 12.17 -7.75
CA VAL A 33 -3.25 11.20 -7.50
C VAL A 33 -3.44 9.97 -8.39
N ALA A 34 -4.67 9.50 -8.53
CA ALA A 34 -4.93 8.34 -9.38
C ALA A 34 -4.54 8.65 -10.82
N ALA A 35 -4.89 9.84 -11.29
CA ALA A 35 -4.53 10.23 -12.65
C ALA A 35 -3.02 10.28 -12.83
N ALA A 36 -2.31 10.83 -11.85
CA ALA A 36 -0.87 10.90 -11.92
C ALA A 36 -0.23 9.51 -11.96
N ALA A 37 -0.85 8.56 -11.29
CA ALA A 37 -0.33 7.20 -11.26
C ALA A 37 -0.84 6.34 -12.41
N GLY A 38 -1.78 6.84 -13.18
CA GLY A 38 -2.33 6.07 -14.29
C GLY A 38 -3.29 4.98 -13.85
N VAL A 39 -3.94 5.15 -12.70
CA VAL A 39 -4.91 4.17 -12.21
C VAL A 39 -6.23 4.86 -11.98
N SER A 40 -7.30 4.12 -11.79
CA SER A 40 -8.60 4.72 -11.53
C SER A 40 -8.69 5.16 -10.08
N ALA A 41 -9.53 6.15 -9.85
CA ALA A 41 -9.77 6.59 -8.47
C ALA A 41 -10.36 5.46 -7.64
N GLU A 42 -11.15 4.60 -8.26
CA GLU A 42 -11.72 3.46 -7.56
C GLU A 42 -10.63 2.50 -7.11
N THR A 43 -9.63 2.25 -7.94
CA THR A 43 -8.50 1.41 -7.57
C THR A 43 -7.76 2.01 -6.38
N LEU A 44 -7.51 3.30 -6.44
CA LEU A 44 -6.81 3.97 -5.34
C LEU A 44 -7.64 3.89 -4.06
N ARG A 45 -8.94 4.10 -4.16
CA ARG A 45 -9.79 4.01 -2.98
C ARG A 45 -9.75 2.63 -2.35
N LYS A 46 -9.78 1.59 -3.15
CA LYS A 46 -9.73 0.25 -2.62
C LYS A 46 -8.41 -0.03 -1.91
N ILE A 47 -7.34 0.52 -2.42
CA ILE A 47 -6.04 0.32 -1.78
C ILE A 47 -5.98 1.10 -0.47
N GLU A 48 -6.43 2.34 -0.48
CA GLU A 48 -6.35 3.18 0.74
C GLU A 48 -7.23 2.66 1.86
N THR A 49 -8.30 1.98 1.53
CA THR A 49 -9.21 1.48 2.56
C THR A 49 -8.90 0.05 2.96
N GLY A 50 -7.85 -0.52 2.40
CA GLY A 50 -7.47 -1.89 2.76
C GLY A 50 -8.25 -2.96 2.06
N ARG A 51 -9.15 -2.59 1.14
CA ARG A 51 -9.98 -3.58 0.45
C ARG A 51 -9.19 -4.30 -0.64
N ALA A 52 -8.09 -3.73 -1.09
CA ALA A 52 -7.19 -4.38 -2.03
C ALA A 52 -5.83 -4.49 -1.36
N PRO A 53 -5.65 -5.44 -0.48
CA PRO A 53 -4.46 -5.49 0.37
C PRO A 53 -3.17 -5.90 -0.34
N THR A 54 -3.29 -6.48 -1.51
CA THR A 54 -2.09 -6.89 -2.23
C THR A 54 -2.16 -6.38 -3.67
N PRO A 55 -2.03 -5.08 -3.87
CA PRO A 55 -2.09 -4.55 -5.21
C PRO A 55 -0.89 -5.02 -6.05
N ALA A 56 -1.04 -4.95 -7.34
CA ALA A 56 0.01 -5.39 -8.24
C ALA A 56 1.24 -4.51 -8.07
N PHE A 57 2.40 -5.12 -8.29
CA PHE A 57 3.66 -4.40 -8.08
C PHE A 57 3.75 -3.10 -8.88
N PHE A 58 3.39 -3.13 -10.16
CA PHE A 58 3.54 -1.92 -10.95
C PHE A 58 2.52 -0.84 -10.60
N THR A 59 1.39 -1.24 -10.03
CA THR A 59 0.45 -0.28 -9.48
C THR A 59 1.07 0.42 -8.28
N VAL A 60 1.72 -0.36 -7.41
CA VAL A 60 2.39 0.20 -6.24
C VAL A 60 3.52 1.13 -6.67
N ALA A 61 4.30 0.72 -7.66
CA ALA A 61 5.41 1.53 -8.13
C ALA A 61 4.91 2.86 -8.70
N ALA A 62 3.81 2.81 -9.45
CA ALA A 62 3.25 4.03 -10.03
C ALA A 62 2.72 4.98 -8.95
N LEU A 63 2.09 4.43 -7.93
CA LEU A 63 1.58 5.24 -6.83
C LEU A 63 2.74 5.84 -6.04
N ALA A 64 3.78 5.07 -5.80
CA ALA A 64 4.93 5.57 -5.07
C ALA A 64 5.58 6.73 -5.82
N HIS A 65 5.67 6.60 -7.14
CA HIS A 65 6.24 7.65 -7.95
C HIS A 65 5.35 8.90 -7.90
N ALA A 66 4.04 8.72 -8.05
CA ALA A 66 3.11 9.84 -8.03
C ALA A 66 3.12 10.58 -6.71
N LEU A 67 3.34 9.85 -5.61
CA LEU A 67 3.34 10.44 -4.29
C LEU A 67 4.73 10.81 -3.81
N ASP A 68 5.74 10.54 -4.63
CA ASP A 68 7.12 10.86 -4.30
C ASP A 68 7.56 10.13 -3.03
N VAL A 69 7.25 8.86 -2.92
CA VAL A 69 7.63 8.04 -1.78
C VAL A 69 8.46 6.89 -2.30
N SER A 70 9.52 6.52 -1.61
CA SER A 70 10.36 5.43 -2.09
C SER A 70 9.70 4.09 -1.82
N LEU A 71 9.92 3.13 -2.71
CA LEU A 71 9.40 1.79 -2.50
C LEU A 71 10.00 1.14 -1.26
N ASP A 72 11.26 1.41 -1.00
CA ASP A 72 11.90 0.85 0.19
C ASP A 72 11.23 1.36 1.45
N HIS A 73 10.89 2.63 1.46
CA HIS A 73 10.22 3.20 2.62
C HIS A 73 8.87 2.54 2.84
N LEU A 74 8.12 2.31 1.75
CA LEU A 74 6.82 1.67 1.87
C LEU A 74 6.96 0.27 2.46
N VAL A 75 7.93 -0.48 1.99
CA VAL A 75 8.13 -1.84 2.49
C VAL A 75 8.52 -1.82 3.95
N THR A 76 9.42 -0.93 4.31
CA THR A 76 9.92 -0.85 5.68
C THR A 76 8.81 -0.50 6.66
N VAL A 77 8.03 0.49 6.33
CA VAL A 77 6.96 0.92 7.24
C VAL A 77 5.90 -0.16 7.38
N CYS A 78 5.55 -0.81 6.29
CA CYS A 78 4.56 -1.87 6.37
C CYS A 78 5.06 -3.05 7.18
N ALA A 79 6.32 -3.37 7.04
CA ALA A 79 6.89 -4.48 7.79
C ALA A 79 7.01 -4.17 9.26
N GLU A 80 7.39 -2.93 9.59
CA GLU A 80 7.55 -2.55 10.97
C GLU A 80 6.24 -2.67 11.70
N GLY A 81 5.17 -2.28 11.09
CA GLY A 81 3.91 -2.36 11.77
C GLY A 81 3.51 -3.79 12.06
N ALA A 82 4.00 -4.72 11.24
CA ALA A 82 3.61 -6.07 11.42
C ALA A 82 4.40 -6.74 12.48
N ASP A 83 5.61 -6.31 12.67
CA ASP A 83 6.47 -7.06 13.44
C ASP A 83 6.71 -6.48 14.71
N ASP A 84 5.95 -6.78 15.67
CA ASP A 84 6.20 -6.27 16.90
C ASP A 84 7.41 -6.72 17.43
N GLY A 85 7.82 -7.85 17.19
CA GLY A 85 9.01 -8.36 17.70
C GLY A 85 10.12 -7.71 17.13
N GLY A 86 9.94 -7.19 16.04
CA GLY A 86 10.90 -6.41 15.45
C GLY A 86 12.07 -7.05 15.00
N GLN A 87 12.33 -8.13 15.33
CA GLN A 87 13.55 -8.58 15.04
C GLN A 87 13.63 -9.29 13.88
N ALA A 88 12.62 -9.64 13.40
CA ALA A 88 12.70 -10.50 12.35
C ALA A 88 13.44 -10.05 11.23
N LEU A 89 13.59 -8.86 11.02
CA LEU A 89 14.19 -8.45 9.88
C LEU A 89 15.55 -8.36 9.88
N SER A 90 16.09 -8.70 10.82
CA SER A 90 17.46 -8.54 10.90
C SER A 90 18.12 -9.19 9.84
N ALA A 91 17.59 -9.93 9.17
CA ALA A 91 18.40 -10.60 8.17
C ALA A 91 18.85 -9.76 7.09
#